data_77e612d838c11888ef86db0f6fa5901d
#
_entry.id   77e612d838c11888ef86db0f6fa5901d
#
_cell.length_a   1.000
_cell.length_b   1.000
_cell.length_c   1.000
_cell.angle_alpha   90.00
_cell.angle_beta   90.00
_cell.angle_gamma   90.00
#
_symmetry.space_group_name_H-M   'P 1'
#
loop_
_entity.id
_entity.type
_entity.pdbx_description
1 polymer ?
#
loop_
_entity_poly.entity_id
_entity_poly.type
_entity_poly.pdbx_seq_one_letter_code
_entity_poly.pdbx_strand_id
1 'polypeptide(L)'
;STGVGGPGGPGGTGTASSPFGIAIAIGGAGAQGGAGTSGATGGAGGDGVFEGIAVLGLGFGGAAGAGGAATGDGATGGAGGFGGAGAGIANFLGFSVLHGGAGGAGGTATGTGGNGGAGGGGGLSSPVILGIGIGGAGGDGGGALGVLGGMGGDGGDGGEAVAVGIAVGGAGGAGGAAPTGNGGAGGNGGDALGLVGVGGNGGNAGTGFGANTGGNGGDTTIVVNGMLAPSTLGYGGNGGNGVNGGAGGTGGKAGVFGAPGQNGLP
;
A
#
# COMPACT_ATOMS: atom_id res chain seq x y z
N SER A 1 15.95 -16.35 -19.75
CA SER A 1 14.64 -16.96 -20.05
C SER A 1 14.06 -16.26 -21.26
N THR A 2 13.63 -17.01 -22.28
CA THR A 2 13.05 -16.46 -23.53
C THR A 2 11.52 -16.42 -23.48
N GLY A 3 10.90 -16.72 -22.36
CA GLY A 3 9.45 -16.75 -22.17
C GLY A 3 8.92 -15.68 -21.24
N VAL A 4 7.60 -15.47 -21.26
CA VAL A 4 6.89 -14.64 -20.29
C VAL A 4 6.95 -15.31 -18.92
N GLY A 5 7.23 -14.57 -17.87
CA GLY A 5 7.21 -15.09 -16.51
C GLY A 5 5.81 -15.56 -16.09
N GLY A 6 5.72 -16.57 -15.25
CA GLY A 6 4.44 -17.00 -14.66
C GLY A 6 4.04 -16.12 -13.48
N PRO A 7 2.72 -15.89 -13.25
CA PRO A 7 2.25 -15.09 -12.10
C PRO A 7 2.63 -15.74 -10.77
N GLY A 8 2.88 -14.94 -9.75
CA GLY A 8 3.06 -15.40 -8.38
C GLY A 8 1.74 -15.94 -7.81
N GLY A 9 1.81 -17.02 -7.05
CA GLY A 9 0.65 -17.56 -6.34
C GLY A 9 0.22 -16.65 -5.16
N PRO A 10 -1.09 -16.57 -4.87
CA PRO A 10 -1.57 -15.81 -3.72
C PRO A 10 -1.16 -16.46 -2.38
N GLY A 11 -1.03 -15.65 -1.35
CA GLY A 11 -0.87 -16.14 0.02
C GLY A 11 -2.16 -16.79 0.54
N GLY A 12 -2.00 -17.76 1.44
CA GLY A 12 -3.15 -18.40 2.08
C GLY A 12 -3.79 -17.50 3.15
N THR A 13 -5.12 -17.59 3.31
CA THR A 13 -5.83 -16.89 4.39
C THR A 13 -5.53 -17.54 5.75
N GLY A 14 -5.28 -16.72 6.76
CA GLY A 14 -5.19 -17.15 8.14
C GLY A 14 -6.49 -16.82 8.86
N THR A 15 -7.12 -17.84 9.49
CA THR A 15 -8.33 -17.64 10.30
C THR A 15 -8.09 -18.09 11.73
N ALA A 16 -8.63 -17.34 12.70
CA ALA A 16 -8.58 -17.71 14.11
C ALA A 16 -9.93 -17.40 14.78
N SER A 17 -10.36 -18.26 15.69
CA SER A 17 -11.53 -18.01 16.53
C SER A 17 -11.22 -18.36 17.98
N SER A 18 -11.67 -17.53 18.91
CA SER A 18 -11.57 -17.79 20.36
C SER A 18 -12.76 -17.16 21.07
N PRO A 19 -13.67 -17.92 21.66
CA PRO A 19 -14.89 -17.35 22.25
C PRO A 19 -14.63 -16.52 23.51
N PHE A 20 -13.56 -16.76 24.26
CA PHE A 20 -13.25 -16.08 25.52
C PHE A 20 -11.74 -15.86 25.77
N GLY A 21 -10.94 -15.74 24.72
CA GLY A 21 -9.48 -15.62 24.86
C GLY A 21 -8.84 -14.69 23.85
N ILE A 22 -7.61 -15.02 23.49
CA ILE A 22 -6.84 -14.33 22.46
C ILE A 22 -7.02 -15.07 21.12
N ALA A 23 -7.38 -14.36 20.08
CA ALA A 23 -7.40 -14.86 18.70
C ALA A 23 -6.31 -14.16 17.89
N ILE A 24 -5.45 -14.93 17.23
CA ILE A 24 -4.37 -14.41 16.36
C ILE A 24 -4.52 -15.03 14.97
N ALA A 25 -4.78 -14.22 13.97
CA ALA A 25 -4.89 -14.63 12.58
C ALA A 25 -3.80 -13.97 11.76
N ILE A 26 -3.06 -14.76 10.97
CA ILE A 26 -1.96 -14.27 10.13
C ILE A 26 -2.17 -14.79 8.72
N GLY A 27 -2.31 -13.87 7.77
CA GLY A 27 -2.37 -14.21 6.34
C GLY A 27 -0.99 -14.59 5.81
N GLY A 28 -0.94 -15.53 4.89
CA GLY A 28 0.29 -15.95 4.22
C GLY A 28 0.78 -14.89 3.22
N ALA A 29 2.09 -14.85 2.98
CA ALA A 29 2.66 -13.98 1.97
C ALA A 29 2.34 -14.47 0.55
N GLY A 30 2.12 -13.55 -0.38
CA GLY A 30 2.03 -13.82 -1.81
C GLY A 30 3.41 -14.16 -2.41
N ALA A 31 3.42 -15.00 -3.42
CA ALA A 31 4.65 -15.35 -4.12
C ALA A 31 5.07 -14.29 -5.14
N GLN A 32 6.37 -14.18 -5.38
CA GLN A 32 6.91 -13.29 -6.41
C GLN A 32 6.50 -13.75 -7.81
N GLY A 33 6.26 -12.79 -8.69
CA GLY A 33 6.04 -13.05 -10.13
C GLY A 33 7.33 -13.54 -10.81
N GLY A 34 7.19 -14.43 -11.77
CA GLY A 34 8.31 -14.95 -12.53
C GLY A 34 8.95 -13.89 -13.42
N ALA A 35 10.29 -13.89 -13.51
CA ALA A 35 11.04 -13.09 -14.45
C ALA A 35 11.04 -13.72 -15.85
N GLY A 36 11.14 -12.90 -16.89
CA GLY A 36 11.14 -13.38 -18.28
C GLY A 36 11.44 -12.27 -19.28
N THR A 37 11.10 -12.48 -20.55
CA THR A 37 11.12 -11.41 -21.55
C THR A 37 10.12 -10.31 -21.17
N SER A 38 9.01 -10.69 -20.54
CA SER A 38 8.07 -9.79 -19.87
C SER A 38 7.87 -10.28 -18.44
N GLY A 39 7.84 -9.38 -17.48
CA GLY A 39 7.65 -9.73 -16.06
C GLY A 39 6.20 -10.12 -15.77
N ALA A 40 6.00 -11.07 -14.88
CA ALA A 40 4.68 -11.44 -14.39
C ALA A 40 4.33 -10.76 -13.07
N THR A 41 3.04 -10.63 -12.79
CA THR A 41 2.53 -10.02 -11.56
C THR A 41 2.90 -10.83 -10.32
N GLY A 42 3.16 -10.15 -9.22
CA GLY A 42 3.28 -10.77 -7.89
C GLY A 42 1.93 -11.29 -7.38
N GLY A 43 1.97 -12.32 -6.56
CA GLY A 43 0.78 -12.84 -5.89
C GLY A 43 0.30 -11.91 -4.78
N ALA A 44 -1.01 -11.81 -4.57
CA ALA A 44 -1.58 -11.08 -3.46
C ALA A 44 -1.21 -11.72 -2.11
N GLY A 45 -1.10 -10.93 -1.05
CA GLY A 45 -1.02 -11.44 0.33
C GLY A 45 -2.35 -12.03 0.74
N GLY A 46 -2.32 -13.06 1.59
CA GLY A 46 -3.52 -13.65 2.16
C GLY A 46 -4.06 -12.83 3.33
N ASP A 47 -5.37 -12.88 3.55
CA ASP A 47 -6.02 -12.16 4.64
C ASP A 47 -5.77 -12.82 6.00
N GLY A 48 -5.64 -12.00 7.05
CA GLY A 48 -5.66 -12.45 8.45
C GLY A 48 -6.99 -12.05 9.09
N VAL A 49 -7.92 -13.01 9.21
CA VAL A 49 -9.27 -12.74 9.73
C VAL A 49 -9.49 -13.50 11.03
N PHE A 50 -9.80 -12.81 12.13
CA PHE A 50 -10.30 -13.47 13.32
C PHE A 50 -11.83 -13.35 13.41
N GLU A 51 -12.46 -14.45 13.88
CA GLU A 51 -13.91 -14.53 14.03
C GLU A 51 -14.27 -14.84 15.48
N GLY A 52 -15.34 -14.25 15.99
CA GLY A 52 -15.92 -14.57 17.28
C GLY A 52 -15.67 -13.53 18.38
N ILE A 53 -16.05 -13.87 19.63
CA ILE A 53 -16.00 -12.98 20.80
C ILE A 53 -14.63 -13.12 21.48
N ALA A 54 -13.54 -12.68 20.84
CA ALA A 54 -12.25 -12.67 21.50
C ALA A 54 -12.13 -11.47 22.46
N VAL A 55 -11.46 -11.65 23.60
CA VAL A 55 -11.12 -10.55 24.51
C VAL A 55 -10.02 -9.69 23.87
N LEU A 56 -9.09 -10.34 23.15
CA LEU A 56 -8.07 -9.68 22.35
C LEU A 56 -8.01 -10.35 20.98
N GLY A 57 -8.30 -9.60 19.93
CA GLY A 57 -8.20 -10.05 18.55
C GLY A 57 -7.01 -9.42 17.83
N LEU A 58 -6.16 -10.23 17.20
CA LEU A 58 -5.03 -9.78 16.40
C LEU A 58 -5.19 -10.34 14.97
N GLY A 59 -5.26 -9.48 13.98
CA GLY A 59 -5.35 -9.87 12.56
C GLY A 59 -4.25 -9.19 11.74
N PHE A 60 -3.43 -10.00 11.07
CA PHE A 60 -2.34 -9.52 10.23
C PHE A 60 -2.54 -10.02 8.81
N GLY A 61 -2.74 -9.09 7.86
CA GLY A 61 -2.71 -9.42 6.44
C GLY A 61 -1.29 -9.77 6.00
N GLY A 62 -1.17 -10.75 5.12
CA GLY A 62 0.11 -11.15 4.54
C GLY A 62 0.63 -10.13 3.54
N ALA A 63 1.94 -9.97 3.46
CA ALA A 63 2.58 -9.14 2.44
C ALA A 63 2.38 -9.74 1.04
N ALA A 64 2.28 -8.89 0.03
CA ALA A 64 2.19 -9.34 -1.35
C ALA A 64 3.56 -9.70 -1.95
N GLY A 65 3.57 -10.51 -2.99
CA GLY A 65 4.74 -10.81 -3.79
C GLY A 65 5.11 -9.64 -4.72
N ALA A 66 6.39 -9.47 -4.95
CA ALA A 66 6.89 -8.50 -5.92
C ALA A 66 6.58 -8.95 -7.37
N GLY A 67 6.48 -8.01 -8.29
CA GLY A 67 6.41 -8.28 -9.72
C GLY A 67 7.72 -8.87 -10.26
N GLY A 68 7.65 -9.68 -11.29
CA GLY A 68 8.79 -10.27 -11.97
C GLY A 68 9.55 -9.26 -12.83
N ALA A 69 10.86 -9.43 -12.95
CA ALA A 69 11.69 -8.58 -13.81
C ALA A 69 11.46 -8.90 -15.32
N ALA A 70 11.55 -7.87 -16.17
CA ALA A 70 11.52 -7.98 -17.62
C ALA A 70 12.90 -7.72 -18.23
N THR A 71 13.28 -8.53 -19.22
CA THR A 71 14.57 -8.42 -19.92
C THR A 71 14.43 -8.15 -21.43
N GLY A 72 13.23 -8.25 -21.97
CA GLY A 72 12.95 -7.99 -23.37
C GLY A 72 12.90 -6.50 -23.70
N ASP A 73 13.28 -6.15 -24.92
CA ASP A 73 13.18 -4.78 -25.43
C ASP A 73 11.71 -4.34 -25.49
N GLY A 74 11.41 -3.14 -25.02
CA GLY A 74 10.07 -2.59 -24.90
C GLY A 74 9.16 -3.32 -23.89
N ALA A 75 9.68 -4.31 -23.15
CA ALA A 75 8.88 -5.09 -22.24
C ALA A 75 8.68 -4.36 -20.90
N THR A 76 7.58 -4.71 -20.21
CA THR A 76 7.21 -4.13 -18.90
C THR A 76 7.47 -5.14 -17.78
N GLY A 77 8.08 -4.68 -16.71
CA GLY A 77 8.19 -5.42 -15.45
C GLY A 77 6.80 -5.76 -14.91
N GLY A 78 6.68 -6.88 -14.23
CA GLY A 78 5.40 -7.27 -13.62
C GLY A 78 4.98 -6.30 -12.51
N ALA A 79 3.68 -6.09 -12.35
CA ALA A 79 3.17 -5.33 -11.21
C ALA A 79 3.33 -6.11 -9.90
N GLY A 80 3.52 -5.42 -8.80
CA GLY A 80 3.45 -6.01 -7.45
C GLY A 80 2.03 -6.46 -7.13
N GLY A 81 1.90 -7.47 -6.27
CA GLY A 81 0.60 -7.91 -5.77
C GLY A 81 0.05 -6.96 -4.69
N PHE A 82 -1.25 -7.07 -4.39
CA PHE A 82 -1.90 -6.33 -3.30
C PHE A 82 -1.64 -6.99 -1.95
N GLY A 83 -1.40 -6.21 -0.91
CA GLY A 83 -1.31 -6.70 0.47
C GLY A 83 -2.63 -7.29 0.94
N GLY A 84 -2.57 -8.33 1.76
CA GLY A 84 -3.76 -8.95 2.35
C GLY A 84 -4.40 -8.07 3.43
N ALA A 85 -5.70 -8.21 3.64
CA ALA A 85 -6.40 -7.45 4.67
C ALA A 85 -6.17 -8.05 6.07
N GLY A 86 -6.06 -7.17 7.08
CA GLY A 86 -6.25 -7.52 8.47
C GLY A 86 -7.68 -7.19 8.86
N ALA A 87 -8.49 -8.21 9.16
CA ALA A 87 -9.89 -8.01 9.49
C ALA A 87 -10.31 -8.77 10.76
N GLY A 88 -11.32 -8.27 11.45
CA GLY A 88 -11.92 -8.92 12.60
C GLY A 88 -13.43 -8.75 12.61
N ILE A 89 -14.15 -9.85 12.80
CA ILE A 89 -15.61 -9.86 12.88
C ILE A 89 -16.00 -10.02 14.34
N ALA A 90 -16.70 -9.03 14.86
CA ALA A 90 -17.47 -9.00 16.10
C ALA A 90 -16.70 -9.31 17.40
N ASN A 91 -16.04 -8.28 17.90
CA ASN A 91 -15.62 -8.24 19.29
C ASN A 91 -16.50 -7.28 20.09
N PHE A 92 -17.61 -7.78 20.69
CA PHE A 92 -18.56 -6.89 21.39
C PHE A 92 -18.01 -6.32 22.71
N LEU A 93 -17.01 -6.95 23.31
CA LEU A 93 -16.42 -6.56 24.60
C LEU A 93 -14.88 -6.57 24.60
N GLY A 94 -14.22 -6.79 23.45
CA GLY A 94 -12.78 -6.95 23.37
C GLY A 94 -12.10 -5.81 22.60
N PHE A 95 -10.77 -5.80 22.70
CA PHE A 95 -9.90 -4.90 21.95
C PHE A 95 -9.30 -5.63 20.74
N SER A 96 -9.19 -4.97 19.61
CA SER A 96 -8.59 -5.55 18.41
C SER A 96 -7.43 -4.73 17.88
N VAL A 97 -6.41 -5.40 17.37
CA VAL A 97 -5.33 -4.79 16.60
C VAL A 97 -5.26 -5.47 15.24
N LEU A 98 -5.47 -4.70 14.20
CA LEU A 98 -5.49 -5.19 12.83
C LEU A 98 -4.46 -4.44 11.98
N HIS A 99 -3.74 -5.19 11.19
CA HIS A 99 -2.72 -4.65 10.31
C HIS A 99 -2.90 -5.22 8.90
N GLY A 100 -3.04 -4.33 7.90
CA GLY A 100 -3.03 -4.71 6.50
C GLY A 100 -1.61 -5.09 6.05
N GLY A 101 -1.48 -6.07 5.20
CA GLY A 101 -0.20 -6.49 4.63
C GLY A 101 0.35 -5.46 3.65
N ALA A 102 1.67 -5.41 3.49
CA ALA A 102 2.30 -4.51 2.52
C ALA A 102 2.03 -4.97 1.08
N GLY A 103 1.88 -4.01 0.17
CA GLY A 103 1.88 -4.25 -1.26
C GLY A 103 3.24 -4.71 -1.78
N GLY A 104 3.27 -5.48 -2.84
CA GLY A 104 4.50 -5.94 -3.48
C GLY A 104 5.14 -4.86 -4.35
N ALA A 105 6.45 -4.82 -4.41
CA ALA A 105 7.15 -3.93 -5.33
C ALA A 105 6.91 -4.32 -6.79
N GLY A 106 6.92 -3.34 -7.70
CA GLY A 106 6.91 -3.58 -9.15
C GLY A 106 8.22 -4.19 -9.63
N GLY A 107 8.17 -5.01 -10.68
CA GLY A 107 9.33 -5.62 -11.31
C GLY A 107 10.14 -4.62 -12.12
N THR A 108 11.45 -4.77 -12.12
CA THR A 108 12.35 -3.93 -12.95
C THR A 108 12.35 -4.37 -14.41
N ALA A 109 12.59 -3.42 -15.34
CA ALA A 109 12.88 -3.70 -16.73
C ALA A 109 14.33 -3.32 -17.08
N THR A 110 15.06 -4.23 -17.75
CA THR A 110 16.44 -4.03 -18.17
C THR A 110 16.61 -4.01 -19.68
N GLY A 111 15.57 -4.39 -20.44
CA GLY A 111 15.57 -4.28 -21.90
C GLY A 111 15.52 -2.85 -22.41
N THR A 112 15.96 -2.62 -23.64
CA THR A 112 15.95 -1.30 -24.30
C THR A 112 14.53 -0.76 -24.40
N GLY A 113 14.27 0.43 -23.88
CA GLY A 113 12.93 1.04 -23.89
C GLY A 113 11.90 0.33 -23.00
N GLY A 114 12.34 -0.60 -22.13
CA GLY A 114 11.44 -1.34 -21.25
C GLY A 114 10.98 -0.50 -20.06
N ASN A 115 9.74 -0.73 -19.61
CA ASN A 115 9.11 0.00 -18.49
C ASN A 115 9.15 -0.80 -17.20
N GLY A 116 9.34 -0.15 -16.08
CA GLY A 116 9.15 -0.74 -14.74
C GLY A 116 7.70 -1.11 -14.48
N GLY A 117 7.45 -2.14 -13.69
CA GLY A 117 6.11 -2.53 -13.24
C GLY A 117 5.62 -1.62 -12.10
N ALA A 118 4.31 -1.40 -12.02
CA ALA A 118 3.73 -0.66 -10.89
C ALA A 118 3.87 -1.42 -9.57
N GLY A 119 3.99 -0.71 -8.45
CA GLY A 119 3.88 -1.27 -7.11
C GLY A 119 2.43 -1.67 -6.80
N GLY A 120 2.25 -2.68 -5.96
CA GLY A 120 0.93 -3.09 -5.50
C GLY A 120 0.42 -2.25 -4.31
N GLY A 121 -0.87 -2.11 -4.18
CA GLY A 121 -1.47 -1.41 -3.04
C GLY A 121 -1.31 -2.15 -1.72
N GLY A 122 -1.27 -1.42 -0.61
CA GLY A 122 -1.28 -1.96 0.75
C GLY A 122 -2.65 -2.52 1.13
N GLY A 123 -2.67 -3.52 2.00
CA GLY A 123 -3.89 -4.15 2.48
C GLY A 123 -4.65 -3.27 3.47
N LEU A 124 -5.96 -3.46 3.52
CA LEU A 124 -6.86 -2.75 4.43
C LEU A 124 -6.75 -3.28 5.85
N SER A 125 -7.09 -2.43 6.84
CA SER A 125 -7.42 -2.88 8.18
C SER A 125 -8.80 -2.35 8.60
N SER A 126 -9.68 -3.27 9.08
CA SER A 126 -11.05 -2.92 9.43
C SER A 126 -11.52 -3.63 10.71
N PRO A 127 -11.20 -3.10 11.90
CA PRO A 127 -11.76 -3.59 13.14
C PRO A 127 -13.22 -3.14 13.31
N VAL A 128 -14.07 -4.05 13.82
CA VAL A 128 -15.51 -3.81 13.90
C VAL A 128 -15.90 -2.94 15.10
N ILE A 129 -15.18 -3.01 16.23
CA ILE A 129 -15.50 -2.24 17.43
C ILE A 129 -14.26 -1.52 17.96
N LEU A 130 -13.99 -1.47 19.24
CA LEU A 130 -12.86 -0.74 19.82
C LEU A 130 -11.51 -1.38 19.44
N GLY A 131 -10.60 -0.63 18.85
CA GLY A 131 -9.32 -1.20 18.44
C GLY A 131 -8.38 -0.23 17.73
N ILE A 132 -7.29 -0.80 17.26
CA ILE A 132 -6.28 -0.13 16.43
C ILE A 132 -6.30 -0.79 15.05
N GLY A 133 -6.50 0.02 14.02
CA GLY A 133 -6.34 -0.38 12.63
C GLY A 133 -5.11 0.28 12.01
N ILE A 134 -4.29 -0.49 11.32
CA ILE A 134 -3.12 0.00 10.59
C ILE A 134 -3.20 -0.51 9.16
N GLY A 135 -3.30 0.36 8.20
CA GLY A 135 -3.24 0.03 6.78
C GLY A 135 -1.83 -0.41 6.36
N GLY A 136 -1.73 -1.33 5.43
CA GLY A 136 -0.46 -1.79 4.88
C GLY A 136 0.19 -0.71 4.00
N ALA A 137 1.51 -0.68 3.92
CA ALA A 137 2.19 0.21 2.98
C ALA A 137 1.99 -0.24 1.52
N GLY A 138 1.93 0.69 0.59
CA GLY A 138 2.02 0.40 -0.84
C GLY A 138 3.42 -0.04 -1.24
N GLY A 139 3.53 -0.84 -2.28
CA GLY A 139 4.81 -1.29 -2.84
C GLY A 139 5.44 -0.22 -3.73
N ASP A 140 6.75 -0.19 -3.80
CA ASP A 140 7.47 0.72 -4.71
C ASP A 140 7.29 0.32 -6.18
N GLY A 141 7.31 1.29 -7.07
CA GLY A 141 7.35 1.06 -8.51
C GLY A 141 8.68 0.47 -8.96
N GLY A 142 8.66 -0.40 -9.96
CA GLY A 142 9.85 -0.99 -10.55
C GLY A 142 10.65 0.02 -11.40
N GLY A 143 11.98 -0.09 -11.40
CA GLY A 143 12.83 0.75 -12.22
C GLY A 143 12.85 0.34 -13.69
N ALA A 144 13.03 1.31 -14.60
CA ALA A 144 13.36 1.12 -16.00
C ALA A 144 14.87 1.37 -16.20
N LEU A 145 15.65 0.30 -16.18
CA LEU A 145 17.12 0.35 -16.18
C LEU A 145 17.74 0.16 -17.58
N GLY A 146 16.93 0.01 -18.62
CA GLY A 146 17.37 -0.13 -20.00
C GLY A 146 17.99 1.13 -20.58
N VAL A 147 18.66 1.02 -21.73
CA VAL A 147 19.53 2.05 -22.32
C VAL A 147 18.79 3.16 -23.05
N LEU A 148 17.50 3.03 -23.37
CA LEU A 148 16.70 4.02 -24.11
C LEU A 148 15.29 4.14 -23.53
N GLY A 149 15.01 5.29 -22.88
CA GLY A 149 13.68 5.90 -22.79
C GLY A 149 12.54 5.16 -22.11
N GLY A 150 12.79 4.12 -21.31
CA GLY A 150 11.73 3.44 -20.55
C GLY A 150 11.18 4.32 -19.42
N MET A 151 9.96 4.01 -18.95
CA MET A 151 9.34 4.68 -17.81
C MET A 151 9.47 3.84 -16.54
N GLY A 152 9.79 4.48 -15.40
CA GLY A 152 9.66 3.85 -14.10
C GLY A 152 8.19 3.53 -13.79
N GLY A 153 7.94 2.44 -13.09
CA GLY A 153 6.60 2.10 -12.63
C GLY A 153 6.12 3.02 -11.51
N ASP A 154 4.83 3.26 -11.41
CA ASP A 154 4.25 4.04 -10.31
C ASP A 154 4.31 3.27 -9.00
N GLY A 155 4.43 3.99 -7.87
CA GLY A 155 4.28 3.41 -6.55
C GLY A 155 2.83 3.01 -6.26
N GLY A 156 2.63 1.96 -5.48
CA GLY A 156 1.30 1.54 -5.03
C GLY A 156 0.76 2.42 -3.90
N ASP A 157 -0.55 2.55 -3.81
CA ASP A 157 -1.19 3.31 -2.74
C ASP A 157 -1.10 2.57 -1.39
N GLY A 158 -1.03 3.31 -0.30
CA GLY A 158 -1.14 2.77 1.05
C GLY A 158 -2.55 2.29 1.36
N GLY A 159 -2.67 1.24 2.18
CA GLY A 159 -3.94 0.69 2.61
C GLY A 159 -4.68 1.62 3.58
N GLU A 160 -6.01 1.65 3.47
CA GLU A 160 -6.86 2.37 4.41
C GLU A 160 -6.92 1.67 5.77
N ALA A 161 -7.14 2.44 6.82
CA ALA A 161 -7.40 1.94 8.16
C ALA A 161 -8.77 2.41 8.66
N VAL A 162 -9.58 1.47 9.15
CA VAL A 162 -10.87 1.76 9.75
C VAL A 162 -10.91 1.21 11.17
N ALA A 163 -11.15 2.08 12.16
CA ALA A 163 -11.26 1.67 13.56
C ALA A 163 -12.19 2.61 14.32
N VAL A 164 -12.98 2.10 15.27
CA VAL A 164 -13.70 3.00 16.19
C VAL A 164 -12.74 3.69 17.16
N GLY A 165 -11.56 3.16 17.39
CA GLY A 165 -10.49 3.73 18.23
C GLY A 165 -9.46 4.51 17.42
N ILE A 166 -8.30 3.90 17.19
CA ILE A 166 -7.16 4.51 16.51
C ILE A 166 -7.01 3.90 15.11
N ALA A 167 -6.99 4.74 14.09
CA ALA A 167 -6.74 4.36 12.70
C ALA A 167 -5.46 5.01 12.18
N VAL A 168 -4.60 4.22 11.52
CA VAL A 168 -3.38 4.70 10.89
C VAL A 168 -3.35 4.21 9.45
N GLY A 169 -3.47 5.10 8.49
CA GLY A 169 -3.35 4.79 7.07
C GLY A 169 -1.93 4.35 6.68
N GLY A 170 -1.81 3.44 5.76
CA GLY A 170 -0.53 2.96 5.23
C GLY A 170 0.16 4.02 4.37
N ALA A 171 1.49 4.03 4.34
CA ALA A 171 2.21 4.91 3.43
C ALA A 171 2.09 4.45 1.96
N GLY A 172 2.06 5.37 1.01
CA GLY A 172 2.21 5.08 -0.40
C GLY A 172 3.64 4.68 -0.76
N GLY A 173 3.80 3.84 -1.77
CA GLY A 173 5.10 3.42 -2.31
C GLY A 173 5.76 4.51 -3.16
N ALA A 174 7.09 4.50 -3.26
CA ALA A 174 7.80 5.41 -4.14
C ALA A 174 7.65 4.99 -5.61
N GLY A 175 7.71 5.96 -6.53
CA GLY A 175 7.82 5.71 -7.95
C GLY A 175 9.16 5.10 -8.33
N GLY A 176 9.18 4.28 -9.36
CA GLY A 176 10.38 3.63 -9.88
C GLY A 176 11.30 4.60 -10.62
N ALA A 177 12.62 4.38 -10.53
CA ALA A 177 13.61 5.19 -11.22
C ALA A 177 13.73 4.79 -12.70
N ALA A 178 13.99 5.78 -13.56
CA ALA A 178 14.31 5.58 -14.97
C ALA A 178 15.45 6.53 -15.41
N PRO A 179 16.72 6.12 -15.26
CA PRO A 179 17.87 6.96 -15.55
C PRO A 179 17.92 7.52 -16.96
N THR A 180 17.31 6.83 -17.95
CA THR A 180 17.28 7.23 -19.36
C THR A 180 15.91 7.65 -19.85
N GLY A 181 14.91 7.71 -18.96
CA GLY A 181 13.52 8.05 -19.27
C GLY A 181 12.82 8.74 -18.12
N ASN A 182 11.50 8.67 -18.05
CA ASN A 182 10.74 9.30 -16.98
C ASN A 182 10.59 8.34 -15.79
N GLY A 183 10.82 8.83 -14.57
CA GLY A 183 10.50 8.09 -13.37
C GLY A 183 8.99 7.86 -13.21
N GLY A 184 8.58 6.95 -12.33
CA GLY A 184 7.18 6.73 -11.98
C GLY A 184 6.66 7.76 -10.98
N ALA A 185 5.35 7.91 -10.89
CA ALA A 185 4.73 8.72 -9.83
C ALA A 185 4.80 7.99 -8.47
N GLY A 186 4.77 8.73 -7.38
CA GLY A 186 4.59 8.18 -6.04
C GLY A 186 3.14 7.78 -5.78
N GLY A 187 2.91 6.69 -5.03
CA GLY A 187 1.59 6.24 -4.60
C GLY A 187 1.01 7.13 -3.49
N ASN A 188 -0.30 7.18 -3.37
CA ASN A 188 -0.95 7.96 -2.30
C ASN A 188 -0.85 7.24 -0.95
N GLY A 189 -0.84 8.01 0.13
CA GLY A 189 -1.03 7.48 1.48
C GLY A 189 -2.48 7.05 1.71
N GLY A 190 -2.67 6.00 2.51
CA GLY A 190 -3.99 5.50 2.87
C GLY A 190 -4.71 6.42 3.87
N ASP A 191 -6.02 6.46 3.78
CA ASP A 191 -6.88 7.22 4.70
C ASP A 191 -7.02 6.50 6.05
N ALA A 192 -7.29 7.29 7.08
CA ALA A 192 -7.55 6.80 8.43
C ALA A 192 -8.96 7.19 8.88
N LEU A 193 -9.86 6.20 9.03
CA LEU A 193 -11.21 6.39 9.54
C LEU A 193 -11.28 5.96 11.00
N GLY A 194 -11.24 6.92 11.94
CA GLY A 194 -11.26 6.64 13.38
C GLY A 194 -11.49 7.85 14.25
N LEU A 195 -11.74 7.60 15.55
CA LEU A 195 -11.81 8.68 16.55
C LEU A 195 -10.47 9.43 16.64
N VAL A 196 -9.39 8.67 16.61
CA VAL A 196 -8.03 9.16 16.45
C VAL A 196 -7.51 8.65 15.10
N GLY A 197 -7.19 9.55 14.17
CA GLY A 197 -6.72 9.22 12.86
C GLY A 197 -5.30 9.74 12.59
N VAL A 198 -4.49 8.92 11.89
CA VAL A 198 -3.23 9.36 11.31
C VAL A 198 -3.22 8.92 9.85
N GLY A 199 -3.33 9.84 8.92
CA GLY A 199 -3.26 9.56 7.49
C GLY A 199 -1.87 9.06 7.08
N GLY A 200 -1.80 8.14 6.14
CA GLY A 200 -0.54 7.66 5.59
C GLY A 200 0.18 8.72 4.75
N ASN A 201 1.49 8.70 4.73
CA ASN A 201 2.25 9.61 3.86
C ASN A 201 2.16 9.15 2.40
N GLY A 202 2.14 10.11 1.46
CA GLY A 202 2.32 9.81 0.05
C GLY A 202 3.76 9.42 -0.28
N GLY A 203 3.94 8.58 -1.30
CA GLY A 203 5.25 8.17 -1.81
C GLY A 203 5.92 9.26 -2.63
N ASN A 204 7.23 9.29 -2.65
CA ASN A 204 7.98 10.20 -3.51
C ASN A 204 7.94 9.74 -4.97
N ALA A 205 8.06 10.69 -5.89
CA ALA A 205 8.26 10.38 -7.30
C ALA A 205 9.60 9.67 -7.55
N GLY A 206 9.63 8.83 -8.56
CA GLY A 206 10.84 8.18 -9.06
C GLY A 206 11.73 9.16 -9.84
N THR A 207 13.04 8.94 -9.77
CA THR A 207 14.02 9.77 -10.49
C THR A 207 14.02 9.46 -11.98
N GLY A 208 14.20 10.47 -12.84
CA GLY A 208 14.22 10.35 -14.30
C GLY A 208 14.42 11.72 -14.94
N PHE A 209 14.25 11.82 -16.27
CA PHE A 209 14.39 13.11 -16.97
C PHE A 209 13.12 13.97 -16.94
N GLY A 210 11.95 13.36 -16.84
CA GLY A 210 10.67 14.08 -16.84
C GLY A 210 10.26 14.62 -15.48
N ALA A 211 9.28 15.52 -15.49
CA ALA A 211 8.59 15.98 -14.30
C ALA A 211 7.68 14.86 -13.76
N ASN A 212 8.00 14.32 -12.59
CA ASN A 212 7.24 13.23 -11.98
C ASN A 212 6.61 13.70 -10.66
N THR A 213 5.38 13.27 -10.39
CA THR A 213 4.60 13.75 -9.25
C THR A 213 4.74 12.86 -8.03
N GLY A 214 4.81 13.45 -6.84
CA GLY A 214 4.66 12.74 -5.57
C GLY A 214 3.21 12.38 -5.29
N GLY A 215 2.99 11.32 -4.52
CA GLY A 215 1.67 10.89 -4.06
C GLY A 215 1.10 11.80 -2.97
N ASN A 216 -0.22 11.87 -2.87
CA ASN A 216 -0.89 12.65 -1.82
C ASN A 216 -0.81 11.93 -0.46
N GLY A 217 -0.82 12.70 0.62
CA GLY A 217 -1.02 12.16 1.97
C GLY A 217 -2.48 11.80 2.21
N GLY A 218 -2.73 10.80 3.05
CA GLY A 218 -4.07 10.32 3.41
C GLY A 218 -4.78 11.27 4.39
N ASP A 219 -6.09 11.33 4.26
CA ASP A 219 -6.99 12.13 5.10
C ASP A 219 -7.32 11.41 6.42
N THR A 220 -7.81 12.16 7.41
CA THR A 220 -8.32 11.60 8.66
C THR A 220 -9.79 11.95 8.84
N THR A 221 -10.63 10.91 8.91
CA THR A 221 -12.08 11.05 8.97
C THR A 221 -12.70 10.11 10.00
N ILE A 222 -13.96 10.35 10.33
CA ILE A 222 -14.81 9.48 11.15
C ILE A 222 -16.21 9.43 10.50
N VAL A 223 -16.94 8.34 10.70
CA VAL A 223 -18.34 8.26 10.27
C VAL A 223 -19.25 8.65 11.43
N VAL A 224 -20.03 9.71 11.23
CA VAL A 224 -21.03 10.19 12.18
C VAL A 224 -22.38 10.21 11.49
N ASN A 225 -23.35 9.45 11.99
CA ASN A 225 -24.69 9.32 11.40
C ASN A 225 -24.67 8.94 9.89
N GLY A 226 -23.73 8.08 9.49
CA GLY A 226 -23.58 7.63 8.10
C GLY A 226 -22.91 8.65 7.16
N MET A 227 -22.40 9.75 7.66
CA MET A 227 -21.67 10.76 6.89
C MET A 227 -20.21 10.85 7.35
N LEU A 228 -19.30 11.08 6.39
CA LEU A 228 -17.90 11.36 6.70
C LEU A 228 -17.77 12.74 7.34
N ALA A 229 -17.10 12.81 8.47
CA ALA A 229 -16.75 14.02 9.21
C ALA A 229 -15.24 13.97 9.54
N PRO A 230 -14.59 15.10 9.84
CA PRO A 230 -13.23 15.10 10.38
C PRO A 230 -13.14 14.25 11.65
N SER A 231 -12.08 13.44 11.82
CA SER A 231 -11.84 12.70 13.07
C SER A 231 -11.71 13.64 14.26
N THR A 232 -11.95 13.15 15.48
CA THR A 232 -11.86 14.02 16.67
C THR A 232 -10.42 14.51 16.86
N LEU A 233 -9.44 13.59 16.85
CA LEU A 233 -8.02 13.92 16.83
C LEU A 233 -7.44 13.31 15.56
N GLY A 234 -6.91 14.14 14.66
CA GLY A 234 -6.43 13.64 13.38
C GLY A 234 -5.22 14.40 12.84
N TYR A 235 -4.22 13.64 12.42
CA TYR A 235 -3.04 14.14 11.73
C TYR A 235 -3.06 13.65 10.29
N GLY A 236 -3.22 14.56 9.33
CA GLY A 236 -3.14 14.23 7.91
C GLY A 236 -1.75 13.72 7.53
N GLY A 237 -1.67 12.78 6.61
CA GLY A 237 -0.40 12.30 6.05
C GLY A 237 0.29 13.37 5.21
N ASN A 238 1.62 13.38 5.17
CA ASN A 238 2.37 14.29 4.31
C ASN A 238 2.27 13.84 2.84
N GLY A 239 2.27 14.80 1.91
CA GLY A 239 2.46 14.51 0.49
C GLY A 239 3.90 14.10 0.18
N GLY A 240 4.09 13.23 -0.81
CA GLY A 240 5.39 12.84 -1.33
C GLY A 240 6.00 13.93 -2.22
N ASN A 241 7.31 13.93 -2.33
CA ASN A 241 8.01 14.90 -3.17
C ASN A 241 7.89 14.56 -4.66
N GLY A 242 7.76 15.59 -5.50
CA GLY A 242 7.95 15.49 -6.93
C GLY A 242 9.43 15.50 -7.31
N VAL A 243 9.74 15.34 -8.58
CA VAL A 243 11.10 15.35 -9.14
C VAL A 243 11.12 16.16 -10.44
N ASN A 244 12.18 16.90 -10.67
CA ASN A 244 12.43 17.67 -11.90
C ASN A 244 11.30 18.66 -12.25
N GLY A 245 10.74 19.36 -11.24
CA GLY A 245 9.65 20.29 -11.43
C GLY A 245 8.26 19.62 -11.52
N GLY A 246 8.16 18.33 -11.27
CA GLY A 246 6.89 17.65 -11.02
C GLY A 246 6.27 18.12 -9.70
N ALA A 247 4.96 18.18 -9.62
CA ALA A 247 4.29 18.62 -8.40
C ALA A 247 4.54 17.65 -7.24
N GLY A 248 4.81 18.18 -6.07
CA GLY A 248 4.70 17.41 -4.83
C GLY A 248 3.23 17.07 -4.56
N GLY A 249 2.98 15.95 -3.88
CA GLY A 249 1.66 15.56 -3.45
C GLY A 249 1.09 16.52 -2.40
N THR A 250 -0.21 16.62 -2.32
CA THR A 250 -0.89 17.42 -1.27
C THR A 250 -0.84 16.70 0.06
N GLY A 251 -0.69 17.45 1.16
CA GLY A 251 -0.88 16.89 2.50
C GLY A 251 -2.35 16.55 2.75
N GLY A 252 -2.58 15.49 3.51
CA GLY A 252 -3.92 15.04 3.91
C GLY A 252 -4.56 15.98 4.93
N LYS A 253 -5.89 15.90 5.04
CA LYS A 253 -6.68 16.73 5.96
C LYS A 253 -6.59 16.25 7.39
N ALA A 254 -6.59 17.21 8.32
CA ALA A 254 -6.63 16.95 9.75
C ALA A 254 -8.04 16.61 10.25
N GLY A 255 -8.08 16.06 11.48
CA GLY A 255 -9.29 16.02 12.29
C GLY A 255 -9.65 17.40 12.90
N VAL A 256 -10.66 17.41 13.77
CA VAL A 256 -11.07 18.63 14.50
C VAL A 256 -9.91 19.18 15.35
N PHE A 257 -9.23 18.29 16.04
CA PHE A 257 -7.98 18.58 16.77
C PHE A 257 -6.84 17.84 16.04
N GLY A 258 -5.74 18.51 15.79
CA GLY A 258 -4.58 17.94 15.09
C GLY A 258 -4.01 18.91 14.06
N ALA A 259 -3.28 18.37 13.12
CA ALA A 259 -2.64 19.16 12.06
C ALA A 259 -2.79 18.46 10.68
N PRO A 260 -3.00 19.22 9.61
CA PRO A 260 -2.93 18.67 8.25
C PRO A 260 -1.50 18.25 7.93
N GLY A 261 -1.36 17.31 7.00
CA GLY A 261 -0.08 16.94 6.44
C GLY A 261 0.56 18.10 5.65
N GLN A 262 1.86 18.07 5.53
CA GLN A 262 2.59 19.00 4.68
C GLN A 262 2.51 18.58 3.22
N ASN A 263 2.48 19.54 2.30
CA ASN A 263 2.63 19.24 0.89
C ASN A 263 4.07 18.80 0.60
N GLY A 264 4.23 17.89 -0.36
CA GLY A 264 5.54 17.53 -0.89
C GLY A 264 6.19 18.69 -1.66
N LEU A 265 7.49 18.64 -1.77
CA LEU A 265 8.27 19.59 -2.58
C LEU A 265 8.14 19.23 -4.08
N PRO A 266 8.24 20.22 -5.00
CA PRO A 266 8.27 19.98 -6.44
C PRO A 266 9.61 19.42 -6.92
#